data_a868962e78f36061177b4ac36178f8bd
#
_entry.id   a868962e78f36061177b4ac36178f8bd
#
_cell.length_a   1.000
_cell.length_b   1.000
_cell.length_c   1.000
_cell.angle_alpha   90.00
_cell.angle_beta   90.00
_cell.angle_gamma   90.00
#
_symmetry.space_group_name_H-M   'P 1'
#
loop_
_entity.id
_entity.type
_entity.pdbx_description
1 polymer ?
#
loop_
_entity_poly.entity_id
_entity_poly.type
_entity_poly.pdbx_seq_one_letter_code
_entity_poly.pdbx_strand_id
1 'polypeptide(L)'
;MALVKEQAIESIHTMHVLIEKVFSGKHAEQDLPALIDHFAEHFEMVGAAGKRITLQEVSNLFSQNQGKMPDIQIEIYDEQVLLQTEHAIVLTYTEKHTKASGVLIRRSCGLLEEINGKMKWSYLQETFLA
;
A
#
# COMPACT_ATOMS: atom_id res chain seq x y z
N MET A 1 -4.91 4.63 20.51
CA MET A 1 -5.28 3.43 21.21
C MET A 1 -5.12 2.22 20.34
N ALA A 2 -5.41 1.01 20.89
CA ALA A 2 -5.27 -0.24 20.13
C ALA A 2 -5.99 -0.23 18.79
N LEU A 3 -7.16 0.48 18.70
CA LEU A 3 -7.95 0.55 17.50
C LEU A 3 -7.20 1.18 16.32
N VAL A 4 -6.37 2.19 16.55
CA VAL A 4 -5.60 2.83 15.48
C VAL A 4 -4.63 1.84 14.86
N LYS A 5 -3.91 1.09 15.69
CA LYS A 5 -2.97 0.07 15.22
C LYS A 5 -3.68 -1.02 14.43
N GLU A 6 -4.77 -1.55 14.98
CA GLU A 6 -5.53 -2.63 14.34
C GLU A 6 -6.12 -2.18 13.01
N GLN A 7 -6.70 -0.98 12.96
CA GLN A 7 -7.25 -0.42 11.74
C GLN A 7 -6.18 -0.18 10.68
N ALA A 8 -5.00 0.29 11.10
CA ALA A 8 -3.90 0.53 10.18
C ALA A 8 -3.40 -0.78 9.56
N ILE A 9 -3.17 -1.79 10.38
CA ILE A 9 -2.70 -3.10 9.89
C ILE A 9 -3.73 -3.71 8.96
N GLU A 10 -5.01 -3.67 9.33
CA GLU A 10 -6.09 -4.15 8.46
C GLU A 10 -6.11 -3.39 7.14
N SER A 11 -5.96 -2.07 7.17
CA SER A 11 -5.92 -1.25 5.95
C SER A 11 -4.77 -1.65 5.03
N ILE A 12 -3.58 -1.90 5.61
CA ILE A 12 -2.42 -2.32 4.82
C ILE A 12 -2.71 -3.65 4.11
N HIS A 13 -3.23 -4.63 4.83
CA HIS A 13 -3.52 -5.94 4.24
C HIS A 13 -4.63 -5.85 3.19
N THR A 14 -5.72 -5.15 3.49
CA THR A 14 -6.84 -4.96 2.55
C THR A 14 -6.37 -4.27 1.28
N MET A 15 -5.57 -3.21 1.42
CA MET A 15 -5.07 -2.47 0.27
C MET A 15 -4.19 -3.35 -0.62
N HIS A 16 -3.33 -4.17 -0.03
CA HIS A 16 -2.44 -5.03 -0.82
C HIS A 16 -3.18 -6.20 -1.47
N VAL A 17 -4.28 -6.69 -0.88
CA VAL A 17 -5.18 -7.63 -1.54
C VAL A 17 -5.78 -6.97 -2.80
N LEU A 18 -6.21 -5.72 -2.69
CA LEU A 18 -6.75 -4.98 -3.85
C LEU A 18 -5.67 -4.74 -4.92
N ILE A 19 -4.45 -4.39 -4.51
CA ILE A 19 -3.33 -4.21 -5.44
C ILE A 19 -3.08 -5.51 -6.22
N GLU A 20 -3.03 -6.64 -5.52
CA GLU A 20 -2.83 -7.94 -6.17
C GLU A 20 -3.94 -8.23 -7.18
N LYS A 21 -5.20 -7.98 -6.81
CA LYS A 21 -6.33 -8.17 -7.73
C LYS A 21 -6.21 -7.29 -8.97
N VAL A 22 -5.88 -6.01 -8.79
CA VAL A 22 -5.75 -5.07 -9.91
C VAL A 22 -4.62 -5.49 -10.84
N PHE A 23 -3.44 -5.78 -10.30
CA PHE A 23 -2.29 -6.16 -11.10
C PHE A 23 -2.49 -7.51 -11.80
N SER A 24 -3.17 -8.45 -11.16
CA SER A 24 -3.43 -9.76 -11.76
C SER A 24 -4.61 -9.77 -12.73
N GLY A 25 -5.41 -8.70 -12.76
CA GLY A 25 -6.60 -8.63 -13.58
C GLY A 25 -7.80 -9.37 -13.01
N LYS A 26 -7.72 -9.83 -11.78
CA LYS A 26 -8.81 -10.56 -11.09
C LYS A 26 -9.69 -9.62 -10.28
N HIS A 27 -9.65 -8.32 -10.59
CA HIS A 27 -10.43 -7.32 -9.87
C HIS A 27 -11.80 -7.12 -10.51
N ALA A 28 -12.76 -6.68 -9.67
CA ALA A 28 -14.04 -6.19 -10.14
C ALA A 28 -13.93 -4.70 -10.48
N GLU A 29 -14.94 -4.17 -11.17
CA GLU A 29 -14.95 -2.77 -11.60
C GLU A 29 -14.79 -1.78 -10.44
N GLN A 30 -15.35 -2.10 -9.26
CA GLN A 30 -15.28 -1.23 -8.09
C GLN A 30 -13.97 -1.34 -7.32
N ASP A 31 -13.10 -2.30 -7.62
CA ASP A 31 -11.89 -2.54 -6.82
C ASP A 31 -10.83 -1.45 -6.99
N LEU A 32 -10.66 -0.91 -8.20
CA LEU A 32 -9.69 0.17 -8.40
C LEU A 32 -10.10 1.46 -7.68
N PRO A 33 -11.35 1.93 -7.79
CA PRO A 33 -11.79 3.07 -6.98
C PRO A 33 -11.65 2.81 -5.48
N ALA A 34 -11.96 1.59 -5.01
CA ALA A 34 -11.83 1.23 -3.60
C ALA A 34 -10.37 1.29 -3.14
N LEU A 35 -9.44 0.85 -3.99
CA LEU A 35 -8.00 0.94 -3.71
C LEU A 35 -7.57 2.39 -3.55
N ILE A 36 -7.95 3.26 -4.49
CA ILE A 36 -7.57 4.68 -4.45
C ILE A 36 -8.16 5.37 -3.22
N ASP A 37 -9.35 4.95 -2.77
CA ASP A 37 -9.98 5.53 -1.59
C ASP A 37 -9.20 5.29 -0.29
N HIS A 38 -8.27 4.36 -0.27
CA HIS A 38 -7.39 4.14 0.88
C HIS A 38 -6.33 5.24 1.06
N PHE A 39 -6.14 6.10 0.07
CA PHE A 39 -5.12 7.14 0.10
C PHE A 39 -5.74 8.49 0.48
N ALA A 40 -5.01 9.28 1.27
CA ALA A 40 -5.37 10.67 1.53
C ALA A 40 -5.16 11.49 0.26
N GLU A 41 -5.91 12.58 0.10
CA GLU A 41 -5.77 13.44 -1.07
C GLU A 41 -4.36 14.01 -1.22
N HIS A 42 -3.69 14.27 -0.09
CA HIS A 42 -2.31 14.80 -0.08
C HIS A 42 -1.25 13.71 -0.09
N PHE A 43 -1.62 12.47 -0.36
CA PHE A 43 -0.68 11.35 -0.34
C PHE A 43 0.51 11.59 -1.26
N GLU A 44 1.69 11.25 -0.75
CA GLU A 44 2.93 11.19 -1.53
C GLU A 44 3.71 9.95 -1.12
N MET A 45 4.51 9.45 -2.04
CA MET A 45 5.43 8.37 -1.69
C MET A 45 6.76 8.52 -2.40
N VAL A 46 7.77 7.85 -1.85
CA VAL A 46 9.03 7.63 -2.54
C VAL A 46 9.10 6.13 -2.82
N GLY A 47 9.08 5.76 -4.09
CA GLY A 47 9.15 4.36 -4.49
C GLY A 47 10.52 3.76 -4.26
N ALA A 48 10.61 2.43 -4.35
CA ALA A 48 11.84 1.70 -4.08
C ALA A 48 13.01 2.12 -4.99
N ALA A 49 12.72 2.68 -6.17
CA ALA A 49 13.73 3.21 -7.08
C ALA A 49 14.14 4.65 -6.77
N GLY A 50 13.56 5.26 -5.72
CA GLY A 50 13.92 6.60 -5.28
C GLY A 50 13.12 7.74 -5.90
N LYS A 51 12.12 7.44 -6.73
CA LYS A 51 11.30 8.48 -7.35
C LYS A 51 10.17 8.91 -6.43
N ARG A 52 10.00 10.22 -6.27
CA ARG A 52 8.86 10.80 -5.53
C ARG A 52 7.66 10.90 -6.46
N ILE A 53 6.52 10.39 -6.01
CA ILE A 53 5.29 10.40 -6.79
C ILE A 53 4.10 10.83 -5.94
N THR A 54 3.12 11.44 -6.59
CA THR A 54 1.88 11.93 -5.98
C THR A 54 0.78 10.89 -6.10
N LEU A 55 -0.36 11.15 -5.46
CA LEU A 55 -1.53 10.28 -5.58
C LEU A 55 -1.99 10.15 -7.04
N GLN A 56 -1.97 11.24 -7.80
CA GLN A 56 -2.37 11.20 -9.20
C GLN A 56 -1.49 10.23 -9.99
N GLU A 57 -0.18 10.28 -9.76
CA GLU A 57 0.76 9.37 -10.42
C GLU A 57 0.57 7.93 -9.97
N VAL A 58 0.31 7.69 -8.69
CA VAL A 58 0.01 6.35 -8.17
C VAL A 58 -1.26 5.81 -8.81
N SER A 59 -2.32 6.64 -8.90
CA SER A 59 -3.57 6.25 -9.53
C SER A 59 -3.37 5.87 -11.00
N ASN A 60 -2.60 6.67 -11.73
CA ASN A 60 -2.27 6.38 -13.13
C ASN A 60 -1.50 5.05 -13.25
N LEU A 61 -0.58 4.80 -12.33
CA LEU A 61 0.22 3.59 -12.33
C LEU A 61 -0.64 2.35 -12.14
N PHE A 62 -1.58 2.38 -11.20
CA PHE A 62 -2.51 1.27 -11.02
C PHE A 62 -3.41 1.09 -12.25
N SER A 63 -3.93 2.18 -12.82
CA SER A 63 -4.78 2.11 -14.01
C SER A 63 -4.06 1.50 -15.21
N GLN A 64 -2.79 1.90 -15.41
CA GLN A 64 -2.00 1.44 -16.54
C GLN A 64 -1.54 -0.01 -16.42
N ASN A 65 -1.50 -0.54 -15.19
CA ASN A 65 -0.97 -1.87 -14.94
C ASN A 65 -2.05 -2.91 -14.64
N GLN A 66 -3.31 -2.58 -14.89
CA GLN A 66 -4.40 -3.53 -14.70
C GLN A 66 -4.18 -4.78 -15.55
N GLY A 67 -4.15 -5.95 -14.88
CA GLY A 67 -4.02 -7.23 -15.54
C GLY A 67 -2.66 -7.55 -16.16
N LYS A 68 -1.65 -6.70 -15.94
CA LYS A 68 -0.34 -6.90 -16.56
C LYS A 68 0.56 -7.90 -15.84
N MET A 69 0.16 -8.33 -14.66
CA MET A 69 0.93 -9.28 -13.84
C MET A 69 0.00 -10.40 -13.37
N PRO A 70 -0.46 -11.29 -14.29
CA PRO A 70 -1.53 -12.24 -13.98
C PRO A 70 -1.17 -13.26 -12.91
N ASP A 71 0.10 -13.49 -12.67
CA ASP A 71 0.59 -14.48 -11.72
C ASP A 71 1.11 -13.87 -10.41
N ILE A 72 0.99 -12.55 -10.22
CA ILE A 72 1.55 -11.90 -9.04
C ILE A 72 0.87 -12.34 -7.75
N GLN A 73 1.70 -12.58 -6.72
CA GLN A 73 1.24 -12.80 -5.35
C GLN A 73 1.96 -11.79 -4.46
N ILE A 74 1.19 -11.12 -3.60
CA ILE A 74 1.70 -10.09 -2.70
C ILE A 74 1.49 -10.55 -1.27
N GLU A 75 2.56 -10.57 -0.47
CA GLU A 75 2.51 -10.90 0.94
C GLU A 75 3.02 -9.72 1.77
N ILE A 76 2.33 -9.44 2.88
CA ILE A 76 2.72 -8.41 3.84
C ILE A 76 3.02 -9.11 5.16
N TYR A 77 4.17 -8.82 5.74
CA TYR A 77 4.56 -9.40 7.02
C TYR A 77 5.55 -8.52 7.77
N ASP A 78 5.84 -8.88 9.01
CA ASP A 78 6.80 -8.18 9.87
C ASP A 78 6.42 -6.73 10.10
N GLU A 79 5.15 -6.48 10.44
CA GLU A 79 4.66 -5.14 10.75
C GLU A 79 5.18 -4.70 12.11
N GLN A 80 5.76 -3.49 12.18
CA GLN A 80 6.27 -2.90 13.43
C GLN A 80 5.80 -1.45 13.54
N VAL A 81 5.24 -1.09 14.68
CA VAL A 81 4.81 0.28 14.95
C VAL A 81 5.98 1.09 15.46
N LEU A 82 6.28 2.21 14.82
CA LEU A 82 7.33 3.13 15.25
C LEU A 82 6.79 4.26 16.12
N LEU A 83 5.60 4.77 15.81
CA LEU A 83 4.98 5.87 16.52
C LEU A 83 3.47 5.78 16.36
N GLN A 84 2.74 6.03 17.42
CA GLN A 84 1.28 6.00 17.38
C GLN A 84 0.71 7.13 18.23
N THR A 85 -0.27 7.85 17.68
CA THR A 85 -1.09 8.82 18.40
C THR A 85 -2.55 8.38 18.31
N GLU A 86 -3.48 9.20 18.83
CA GLU A 86 -4.92 8.89 18.72
C GLU A 86 -5.40 8.84 17.28
N HIS A 87 -4.76 9.58 16.35
CA HIS A 87 -5.27 9.76 15.01
C HIS A 87 -4.26 9.42 13.91
N ALA A 88 -3.05 8.99 14.28
CA ALA A 88 -2.02 8.71 13.30
C ALA A 88 -1.09 7.61 13.77
N ILE A 89 -0.49 6.92 12.81
CA ILE A 89 0.46 5.85 13.10
C ILE A 89 1.54 5.81 12.02
N VAL A 90 2.78 5.64 12.46
CA VAL A 90 3.91 5.34 11.58
C VAL A 90 4.32 3.90 11.83
N LEU A 91 4.38 3.12 10.78
CA LEU A 91 4.77 1.72 10.92
C LEU A 91 5.62 1.27 9.74
N THR A 92 6.37 0.20 9.97
CA THR A 92 7.14 -0.45 8.92
C THR A 92 6.59 -1.84 8.68
N TYR A 93 6.77 -2.34 7.48
CA TYR A 93 6.41 -3.70 7.12
C TYR A 93 7.26 -4.18 5.95
N THR A 94 7.23 -5.48 5.71
CA THR A 94 7.90 -6.08 4.56
C THR A 94 6.85 -6.50 3.55
N GLU A 95 7.11 -6.21 2.28
CA GLU A 95 6.23 -6.55 1.18
C GLU A 95 6.98 -7.44 0.19
N LYS A 96 6.42 -8.62 -0.09
CA LYS A 96 7.03 -9.58 -1.00
C LYS A 96 6.15 -9.77 -2.21
N HIS A 97 6.70 -9.53 -3.38
CA HIS A 97 6.04 -9.78 -4.66
C HIS A 97 6.64 -11.02 -5.29
N THR A 98 5.82 -12.02 -5.53
CA THR A 98 6.22 -13.27 -6.21
C THR A 98 5.55 -13.33 -7.57
N LYS A 99 6.34 -13.49 -8.61
CA LYS A 99 5.88 -13.69 -10.00
C LYS A 99 6.69 -14.82 -10.62
N ALA A 100 6.23 -15.32 -11.76
CA ALA A 100 6.97 -16.35 -12.51
C ALA A 100 8.40 -15.90 -12.83
N SER A 101 8.60 -14.59 -13.05
CA SER A 101 9.91 -14.01 -13.37
C SER A 101 10.84 -13.89 -12.15
N GLY A 102 10.35 -14.09 -10.94
CA GLY A 102 11.17 -14.00 -9.73
C GLY A 102 10.46 -13.35 -8.55
N VAL A 103 11.25 -13.08 -7.52
CA VAL A 103 10.76 -12.53 -6.25
C VAL A 103 11.42 -11.17 -6.01
N LEU A 104 10.60 -10.17 -5.64
CA LEU A 104 11.08 -8.87 -5.20
C LEU A 104 10.59 -8.62 -3.77
N ILE A 105 11.49 -8.22 -2.90
CA ILE A 105 11.16 -7.90 -1.52
C ILE A 105 11.54 -6.45 -1.26
N ARG A 106 10.64 -5.71 -0.59
CA ARG A 106 10.90 -4.34 -0.18
C ARG A 106 10.52 -4.13 1.27
N ARG A 107 11.24 -3.26 1.93
CA ARG A 107 10.90 -2.79 3.26
C ARG A 107 10.24 -1.44 3.13
N SER A 108 9.12 -1.26 3.80
CA SER A 108 8.29 -0.05 3.64
C SER A 108 8.07 0.63 4.97
N CYS A 109 7.96 1.96 4.92
CA CYS A 109 7.60 2.78 6.07
C CYS A 109 6.42 3.65 5.66
N GLY A 110 5.31 3.53 6.36
CA GLY A 110 4.08 4.24 6.04
C GLY A 110 3.58 5.10 7.17
N LEU A 111 2.97 6.23 6.80
CA LEU A 111 2.21 7.09 7.71
C LEU A 111 0.75 6.99 7.31
N LEU A 112 -0.08 6.55 8.25
CA LEU A 112 -1.53 6.51 8.08
C LEU A 112 -2.16 7.47 9.09
N GLU A 113 -3.19 8.19 8.64
CA GLU A 113 -3.91 9.16 9.46
C GLU A 113 -5.41 8.88 9.40
N GLU A 114 -6.09 9.11 10.52
CA GLU A 114 -7.54 9.08 10.54
C GLU A 114 -8.07 10.39 9.96
N ILE A 115 -8.82 10.29 8.87
CA ILE A 115 -9.40 11.43 8.18
C ILE A 115 -10.89 11.14 8.01
N ASN A 116 -11.73 11.98 8.63
CA ASN A 116 -13.19 11.80 8.60
C ASN A 116 -13.62 10.40 9.05
N GLY A 117 -12.97 9.89 10.10
CA GLY A 117 -13.30 8.59 10.67
C GLY A 117 -12.74 7.39 9.93
N LYS A 118 -11.95 7.60 8.88
CA LYS A 118 -11.34 6.52 8.09
C LYS A 118 -9.83 6.60 8.14
N MET A 119 -9.18 5.46 8.21
CA MET A 119 -7.73 5.37 8.16
C MET A 119 -7.26 5.51 6.72
N LYS A 120 -6.45 6.54 6.44
CA LYS A 120 -5.95 6.85 5.09
C LYS A 120 -4.44 6.87 5.07
N TRP A 121 -3.87 6.45 3.96
CA TRP A 121 -2.43 6.54 3.73
C TRP A 121 -2.05 7.96 3.38
N SER A 122 -1.12 8.55 4.14
CA SER A 122 -0.65 9.92 3.91
C SER A 122 0.74 9.96 3.31
N TYR A 123 1.58 8.97 3.62
CA TYR A 123 2.94 8.91 3.10
C TYR A 123 3.42 7.46 3.09
N LEU A 124 4.24 7.13 2.11
CA LEU A 124 4.86 5.82 2.02
C LEU A 124 6.26 5.96 1.46
N GLN A 125 7.21 5.24 2.04
CA GLN A 125 8.55 5.14 1.49
C GLN A 125 8.96 3.67 1.43
N GLU A 126 9.51 3.28 0.29
CA GLU A 126 9.90 1.90 0.04
C GLU A 126 11.37 1.79 -0.29
N THR A 127 11.99 0.66 0.09
CA THR A 127 13.38 0.36 -0.24
C THR A 127 13.47 -1.09 -0.65
N PHE A 128 14.11 -1.37 -1.78
CA PHE A 128 14.38 -2.75 -2.17
C PHE A 128 15.37 -3.39 -1.21
N LEU A 129 15.14 -4.64 -0.84
CA LEU A 129 16.09 -5.43 -0.09
C LEU A 129 16.99 -6.18 -1.07
N ALA A 130 18.28 -6.18 -0.77
CA ALA A 130 19.26 -6.83 -1.61
C ALA A 130 19.13 -8.36 -1.60
#